data_fbf51876c57b3ed38ad806b50220cd2d
#
_entry.id   fbf51876c57b3ed38ad806b50220cd2d
#
_cell.length_a   1.000
_cell.length_b   1.000
_cell.length_c   1.000
_cell.angle_alpha   90.00
_cell.angle_beta   90.00
_cell.angle_gamma   90.00
#
_symmetry.space_group_name_H-M   'P 1'
#
loop_
_entity.id
_entity.type
_entity.pdbx_description
1 polymer ?
#
loop_
_entity_poly.entity_id
_entity_poly.type
_entity_poly.pdbx_seq_one_letter_code
_entity_poly.pdbx_strand_id
1 'polypeptide(L)'
;TLVAKHRYDELKNKLGCSTEEIKSVLEVISRLTPRPAAEFSADKINFIIPEIAVTKVQGRWTVRLISRLGSKIRLNDTYAQAVVQSKDKETMQLWKGRLTEARELLHSIEQREKTLLKVARAILAHQEAFFDKGPSALRPLVLRQIADETELHESTVSRACSGKYLICPLGVFELKYFFSSSVGPSD
;
A
#
# COMPACT_ATOMS: atom_id res chain seq x y z
N THR A 1 -3.41 -18.43 38.93
CA THR A 1 -4.24 -19.65 38.86
C THR A 1 -3.33 -20.88 38.97
N LEU A 2 -3.75 -21.93 39.68
CA LEU A 2 -2.94 -23.15 39.94
C LEU A 2 -2.61 -23.91 38.63
N VAL A 3 -3.52 -23.87 37.65
CA VAL A 3 -3.33 -24.49 36.33
C VAL A 3 -2.18 -23.81 35.57
N ALA A 4 -2.11 -22.48 35.55
CA ALA A 4 -1.05 -21.75 34.85
C ALA A 4 0.34 -21.94 35.50
N LYS A 5 0.39 -22.36 36.77
CA LYS A 5 1.63 -22.63 37.49
C LYS A 5 1.98 -24.12 37.53
N HIS A 6 1.24 -24.98 36.79
CA HIS A 6 1.41 -26.43 36.70
C HIS A 6 1.40 -27.15 38.09
N ARG A 7 0.67 -26.56 39.09
CA ARG A 7 0.60 -27.15 40.45
C ARG A 7 -0.57 -28.15 40.55
N TYR A 8 -0.45 -29.26 39.87
CA TYR A 8 -1.54 -30.25 39.73
C TYR A 8 -1.86 -30.98 41.02
N ASP A 9 -0.88 -31.20 41.91
CA ASP A 9 -1.08 -31.85 43.20
C ASP A 9 -1.98 -31.02 44.14
N GLU A 10 -1.82 -29.70 44.13
CA GLU A 10 -2.71 -28.82 44.88
C GLU A 10 -4.10 -28.75 44.29
N LEU A 11 -4.21 -28.85 42.96
CA LEU A 11 -5.50 -28.88 42.25
C LEU A 11 -6.25 -30.18 42.65
N LYS A 12 -5.56 -31.32 42.68
CA LYS A 12 -6.09 -32.61 43.09
C LYS A 12 -6.67 -32.53 44.52
N ASN A 13 -5.89 -31.98 45.46
CA ASN A 13 -6.30 -31.85 46.84
C ASN A 13 -7.48 -30.90 47.06
N LYS A 14 -7.58 -29.82 46.25
CA LYS A 14 -8.66 -28.85 46.35
C LYS A 14 -9.97 -29.30 45.68
N LEU A 15 -9.89 -30.08 44.62
CA LEU A 15 -11.04 -30.51 43.83
C LEU A 15 -11.50 -31.91 44.14
N GLY A 16 -10.67 -32.71 44.87
CA GLY A 16 -10.97 -34.10 45.22
C GLY A 16 -11.00 -35.06 44.02
N CYS A 17 -10.37 -34.67 42.91
CA CYS A 17 -10.38 -35.39 41.63
C CYS A 17 -9.15 -36.25 41.44
N SER A 18 -9.25 -37.26 40.57
CA SER A 18 -8.11 -38.10 40.19
C SER A 18 -7.17 -37.36 39.22
N THR A 19 -5.92 -37.83 39.11
CA THR A 19 -4.96 -37.23 38.18
C THR A 19 -5.39 -37.41 36.72
N GLU A 20 -6.11 -38.50 36.42
CA GLU A 20 -6.63 -38.78 35.07
C GLU A 20 -7.78 -37.82 34.67
N GLU A 21 -8.67 -37.53 35.63
CA GLU A 21 -9.74 -36.53 35.40
C GLU A 21 -9.17 -35.13 35.17
N ILE A 22 -8.14 -34.74 35.92
CA ILE A 22 -7.46 -33.44 35.69
C ILE A 22 -6.85 -33.36 34.27
N LYS A 23 -6.20 -34.45 33.82
CA LYS A 23 -5.64 -34.51 32.48
C LYS A 23 -6.69 -34.40 31.39
N SER A 24 -7.81 -35.12 31.51
CA SER A 24 -8.90 -35.09 30.55
C SER A 24 -9.54 -33.68 30.45
N VAL A 25 -9.74 -33.04 31.61
CA VAL A 25 -10.26 -31.66 31.65
C VAL A 25 -9.29 -30.67 31.04
N LEU A 26 -7.96 -30.79 31.28
CA LEU A 26 -6.96 -29.95 30.68
C LEU A 26 -6.90 -30.11 29.15
N GLU A 27 -7.10 -31.35 28.67
CA GLU A 27 -7.18 -31.60 27.23
C GLU A 27 -8.39 -30.93 26.59
N VAL A 28 -9.55 -30.99 27.26
CA VAL A 28 -10.74 -30.25 26.80
C VAL A 28 -10.48 -28.74 26.79
N ILE A 29 -9.90 -28.19 27.87
CA ILE A 29 -9.58 -26.75 27.95
C ILE A 29 -8.58 -26.34 26.87
N SER A 30 -7.59 -27.17 26.55
CA SER A 30 -6.59 -26.89 25.52
C SER A 30 -7.19 -26.82 24.09
N ARG A 31 -8.28 -27.53 23.88
CA ARG A 31 -9.04 -27.51 22.60
C ARG A 31 -9.98 -26.30 22.47
N LEU A 32 -10.28 -25.62 23.59
CA LEU A 32 -11.13 -24.45 23.57
C LEU A 32 -10.41 -23.25 22.98
N THR A 33 -11.05 -22.55 22.06
CA THR A 33 -10.51 -21.34 21.46
C THR A 33 -10.71 -20.16 22.44
N PRO A 34 -9.64 -19.47 22.89
CA PRO A 34 -9.75 -18.36 23.85
C PRO A 34 -10.58 -17.16 23.31
N ARG A 35 -10.73 -17.11 22.01
CA ARG A 35 -11.48 -16.05 21.29
C ARG A 35 -12.42 -16.67 20.26
N PRO A 36 -13.56 -17.25 20.69
CA PRO A 36 -14.48 -17.93 19.78
C PRO A 36 -15.07 -16.99 18.71
N ALA A 37 -15.18 -15.70 19.01
CA ALA A 37 -15.64 -14.69 18.08
C ALA A 37 -14.56 -14.17 17.10
N ALA A 38 -13.30 -14.66 17.20
CA ALA A 38 -12.24 -14.20 16.30
C ALA A 38 -12.50 -14.56 14.83
N GLU A 39 -13.22 -15.65 14.58
CA GLU A 39 -13.63 -16.07 13.23
C GLU A 39 -14.70 -15.12 12.64
N PHE A 40 -15.53 -14.51 13.48
CA PHE A 40 -16.57 -13.57 13.09
C PHE A 40 -16.07 -12.11 13.07
N SER A 41 -14.96 -11.82 13.75
CA SER A 41 -14.34 -10.48 13.76
C SER A 41 -13.23 -10.34 12.72
N ALA A 42 -13.16 -11.26 11.74
CA ALA A 42 -12.22 -11.21 10.62
C ALA A 42 -12.61 -10.22 9.52
N ASP A 43 -13.22 -9.11 9.84
CA ASP A 43 -13.09 -7.91 9.03
C ASP A 43 -11.62 -7.52 9.08
N LYS A 44 -10.87 -8.02 8.11
CA LYS A 44 -9.52 -7.53 7.83
C LYS A 44 -9.67 -6.04 7.58
N ILE A 45 -9.35 -5.25 8.58
CA ILE A 45 -9.24 -3.79 8.41
C ILE A 45 -8.15 -3.60 7.37
N ASN A 46 -8.54 -3.45 6.12
CA ASN A 46 -7.62 -3.13 5.04
C ASN A 46 -7.20 -1.68 5.24
N PHE A 47 -6.06 -1.47 5.89
CA PHE A 47 -5.47 -0.14 5.99
C PHE A 47 -5.10 0.35 4.60
N ILE A 48 -5.77 1.40 4.15
CA ILE A 48 -5.45 2.08 2.91
C ILE A 48 -4.23 2.96 3.17
N ILE A 49 -3.12 2.66 2.49
CA ILE A 49 -1.91 3.47 2.54
C ILE A 49 -1.92 4.43 1.35
N PRO A 50 -2.12 5.73 1.54
CA PRO A 50 -2.13 6.68 0.46
C PRO A 50 -0.71 6.86 -0.10
N GLU A 51 -0.59 6.95 -1.43
CA GLU A 51 0.69 7.19 -2.11
C GLU A 51 0.95 8.67 -2.39
N ILE A 52 -0.11 9.49 -2.42
CA ILE A 52 -0.08 10.90 -2.75
C ILE A 52 -0.62 11.72 -1.59
N ALA A 53 0.05 12.84 -1.29
CA ALA A 53 -0.48 13.85 -0.39
C ALA A 53 -0.78 15.15 -1.18
N VAL A 54 -1.97 15.68 -0.98
CA VAL A 54 -2.40 16.99 -1.48
C VAL A 54 -2.52 17.91 -0.28
N THR A 55 -1.71 18.96 -0.27
CA THR A 55 -1.63 19.92 0.86
C THR A 55 -1.63 21.35 0.33
N LYS A 56 -2.17 22.28 1.11
CA LYS A 56 -2.14 23.70 0.77
C LYS A 56 -0.92 24.35 1.42
N VAL A 57 0.00 24.85 0.61
CA VAL A 57 1.23 25.52 1.05
C VAL A 57 1.21 26.93 0.54
N GLN A 58 1.32 27.93 1.44
CA GLN A 58 1.25 29.35 1.09
C GLN A 58 0.05 29.73 0.21
N GLY A 59 -1.12 29.16 0.51
CA GLY A 59 -2.37 29.42 -0.24
C GLY A 59 -2.51 28.66 -1.55
N ARG A 60 -1.51 27.89 -2.00
CA ARG A 60 -1.55 27.09 -3.23
C ARG A 60 -1.59 25.60 -2.92
N TRP A 61 -2.40 24.89 -3.67
CA TRP A 61 -2.45 23.42 -3.57
C TRP A 61 -1.23 22.79 -4.21
N THR A 62 -0.64 21.82 -3.51
CA THR A 62 0.55 21.11 -3.96
C THR A 62 0.37 19.61 -3.82
N VAL A 63 0.93 18.87 -4.77
CA VAL A 63 0.93 17.40 -4.81
C VAL A 63 2.33 16.89 -4.53
N ARG A 64 2.43 15.92 -3.60
CA ARG A 64 3.69 15.22 -3.33
C ARG A 64 3.47 13.73 -3.17
N LEU A 65 4.43 12.92 -3.52
CA LEU A 65 4.46 11.49 -3.19
C LEU A 65 4.83 11.29 -1.72
N ILE A 66 4.09 10.45 -1.01
CA ILE A 66 4.37 10.11 0.40
C ILE A 66 5.52 9.10 0.46
N SER A 67 5.48 8.09 -0.40
CA SER A 67 6.53 7.09 -0.50
C SER A 67 7.21 7.20 -1.84
N ARG A 68 8.51 7.52 -1.83
CA ARG A 68 9.36 7.50 -3.02
C ARG A 68 10.26 6.27 -2.93
N LEU A 69 9.83 5.18 -3.53
CA LEU A 69 10.60 3.93 -3.59
C LEU A 69 11.89 4.13 -4.40
N GLY A 70 11.81 4.84 -5.53
CA GLY A 70 12.95 5.13 -6.38
C GLY A 70 14.08 5.91 -5.68
N SER A 71 13.74 6.79 -4.70
CA SER A 71 14.75 7.52 -3.93
C SER A 71 15.35 6.72 -2.77
N LYS A 72 14.70 5.64 -2.35
CA LYS A 72 15.15 4.78 -1.24
C LYS A 72 16.05 3.64 -1.68
N ILE A 73 15.95 3.23 -2.94
CA ILE A 73 16.70 2.11 -3.51
C ILE A 73 17.80 2.69 -4.40
N ARG A 74 19.04 2.30 -4.13
CA ARG A 74 20.21 2.72 -4.93
C ARG A 74 21.04 1.50 -5.27
N LEU A 75 21.61 1.50 -6.46
CA LEU A 75 22.67 0.55 -6.80
C LEU A 75 23.93 0.91 -6.00
N ASN A 76 24.59 -0.12 -5.49
CA ASN A 76 25.88 0.06 -4.84
C ASN A 76 26.96 0.18 -5.93
N ASP A 77 27.42 1.41 -6.17
CA ASP A 77 28.40 1.71 -7.21
C ASP A 77 29.76 1.02 -6.97
N THR A 78 30.17 0.84 -5.72
CA THR A 78 31.39 0.13 -5.36
C THR A 78 31.32 -1.33 -5.81
N TYR A 79 30.15 -1.97 -5.61
CA TYR A 79 29.91 -3.33 -6.07
C TYR A 79 29.89 -3.43 -7.60
N ALA A 80 29.23 -2.46 -8.24
CA ALA A 80 29.17 -2.39 -9.70
C ALA A 80 30.55 -2.24 -10.33
N GLN A 81 31.42 -1.42 -9.74
CA GLN A 81 32.79 -1.25 -10.19
C GLN A 81 33.65 -2.49 -9.95
N ALA A 82 33.56 -3.15 -8.80
CA ALA A 82 34.28 -4.39 -8.48
C ALA A 82 33.97 -5.52 -9.46
N VAL A 83 32.69 -5.62 -9.86
CA VAL A 83 32.22 -6.59 -10.86
C VAL A 83 32.84 -6.34 -12.22
N VAL A 84 32.97 -5.09 -12.66
CA VAL A 84 33.57 -4.73 -13.94
C VAL A 84 35.09 -5.03 -13.97
N GLN A 85 35.73 -5.01 -12.80
CA GLN A 85 37.17 -5.29 -12.65
C GLN A 85 37.49 -6.78 -12.45
N SER A 86 36.48 -7.66 -12.39
CA SER A 86 36.67 -9.12 -12.26
C SER A 86 37.49 -9.67 -13.46
N LYS A 87 38.44 -10.55 -13.18
CA LYS A 87 39.27 -11.21 -14.19
C LYS A 87 38.55 -12.37 -14.90
N ASP A 88 37.50 -12.89 -14.30
CA ASP A 88 36.73 -13.98 -14.87
C ASP A 88 35.64 -13.44 -15.83
N LYS A 89 35.79 -13.80 -17.11
CA LYS A 89 34.88 -13.31 -18.17
C LYS A 89 33.44 -13.78 -18.03
N GLU A 90 33.22 -15.03 -17.61
CA GLU A 90 31.87 -15.58 -17.47
C GLU A 90 31.15 -14.92 -16.31
N THR A 91 31.80 -14.83 -15.15
CA THR A 91 31.27 -14.12 -13.98
C THR A 91 31.01 -12.66 -14.31
N MET A 92 31.91 -11.99 -15.01
CA MET A 92 31.72 -10.58 -15.42
C MET A 92 30.49 -10.41 -16.31
N GLN A 93 30.29 -11.31 -17.29
CA GLN A 93 29.17 -11.22 -18.22
C GLN A 93 27.80 -11.44 -17.50
N LEU A 94 27.73 -12.40 -16.59
CA LEU A 94 26.57 -12.66 -15.76
C LEU A 94 26.19 -11.43 -14.92
N TRP A 95 27.17 -10.84 -14.22
CA TRP A 95 26.93 -9.69 -13.36
C TRP A 95 26.58 -8.41 -14.14
N LYS A 96 27.17 -8.21 -15.33
CA LYS A 96 26.75 -7.11 -16.21
C LYS A 96 25.27 -7.23 -16.59
N GLY A 97 24.80 -8.42 -16.93
CA GLY A 97 23.37 -8.67 -17.17
C GLY A 97 22.50 -8.27 -15.97
N ARG A 98 22.87 -8.75 -14.78
CA ARG A 98 22.14 -8.43 -13.54
C ARG A 98 22.13 -6.93 -13.20
N LEU A 99 23.24 -6.24 -13.44
CA LEU A 99 23.30 -4.79 -13.25
C LEU A 99 22.41 -4.03 -14.24
N THR A 100 22.32 -4.49 -15.47
CA THR A 100 21.42 -3.90 -16.48
C THR A 100 19.96 -4.10 -16.06
N GLU A 101 19.55 -5.32 -15.72
CA GLU A 101 18.22 -5.62 -15.21
C GLU A 101 17.86 -4.75 -13.99
N ALA A 102 18.79 -4.60 -13.03
CA ALA A 102 18.57 -3.78 -11.85
C ALA A 102 18.40 -2.29 -12.19
N ARG A 103 19.16 -1.76 -13.16
CA ARG A 103 19.03 -0.37 -13.63
C ARG A 103 17.69 -0.15 -14.34
N GLU A 104 17.28 -1.09 -15.19
CA GLU A 104 15.99 -1.04 -15.87
C GLU A 104 14.82 -1.06 -14.87
N LEU A 105 14.92 -1.91 -13.83
CA LEU A 105 13.92 -1.94 -12.75
C LEU A 105 13.84 -0.60 -12.02
N LEU A 106 14.97 -0.02 -11.61
CA LEU A 106 15.00 1.29 -10.97
C LEU A 106 14.40 2.37 -11.84
N HIS A 107 14.77 2.39 -13.13
CA HIS A 107 14.24 3.33 -14.10
C HIS A 107 12.71 3.18 -14.25
N SER A 108 12.21 1.96 -14.30
CA SER A 108 10.76 1.69 -14.38
C SER A 108 10.00 2.21 -13.15
N ILE A 109 10.57 2.04 -11.94
CA ILE A 109 10.00 2.57 -10.69
C ILE A 109 9.95 4.11 -10.74
N GLU A 110 11.05 4.76 -11.13
CA GLU A 110 11.09 6.22 -11.25
C GLU A 110 10.10 6.75 -12.28
N GLN A 111 9.97 6.11 -13.43
CA GLN A 111 9.00 6.49 -14.46
C GLN A 111 7.56 6.35 -13.97
N ARG A 112 7.27 5.28 -13.22
CA ARG A 112 5.96 5.10 -12.60
C ARG A 112 5.64 6.21 -11.61
N GLU A 113 6.60 6.59 -10.76
CA GLU A 113 6.44 7.69 -9.79
C GLU A 113 6.23 9.02 -10.50
N LYS A 114 7.00 9.32 -11.56
CA LYS A 114 6.83 10.52 -12.39
C LYS A 114 5.47 10.58 -13.05
N THR A 115 5.01 9.46 -13.63
CA THR A 115 3.69 9.36 -14.26
C THR A 115 2.57 9.59 -13.26
N LEU A 116 2.63 8.95 -12.11
CA LEU A 116 1.63 9.11 -11.06
C LEU A 116 1.56 10.57 -10.57
N LEU A 117 2.71 11.21 -10.38
CA LEU A 117 2.79 12.60 -9.96
C LEU A 117 2.27 13.56 -11.05
N LYS A 118 2.56 13.30 -12.33
CA LYS A 118 2.07 14.08 -13.48
C LYS A 118 0.54 14.02 -13.55
N VAL A 119 -0.03 12.83 -13.48
CA VAL A 119 -1.49 12.61 -13.48
C VAL A 119 -2.16 13.25 -12.26
N ALA A 120 -1.59 13.09 -11.07
CA ALA A 120 -2.18 13.67 -9.85
C ALA A 120 -2.16 15.21 -9.86
N ARG A 121 -1.14 15.82 -10.46
CA ARG A 121 -1.10 17.29 -10.65
C ARG A 121 -2.16 17.78 -11.62
N ALA A 122 -2.38 17.07 -12.72
CA ALA A 122 -3.42 17.39 -13.68
C ALA A 122 -4.82 17.26 -13.03
N ILE A 123 -5.07 16.17 -12.27
CA ILE A 123 -6.32 16.03 -11.51
C ILE A 123 -6.50 17.19 -10.53
N LEU A 124 -5.45 17.57 -9.79
CA LEU A 124 -5.53 18.69 -8.86
C LEU A 124 -5.91 20.01 -9.56
N ALA A 125 -5.30 20.30 -10.70
CA ALA A 125 -5.59 21.51 -11.48
C ALA A 125 -7.07 21.59 -11.92
N HIS A 126 -7.64 20.46 -12.35
CA HIS A 126 -9.06 20.40 -12.74
C HIS A 126 -10.00 20.44 -11.52
N GLN A 127 -9.61 19.88 -10.39
CA GLN A 127 -10.44 19.68 -9.21
C GLN A 127 -10.11 20.62 -8.04
N GLU A 128 -9.47 21.77 -8.29
CA GLU A 128 -9.08 22.72 -7.25
C GLU A 128 -10.29 23.15 -6.39
N ALA A 129 -11.45 23.34 -7.02
CA ALA A 129 -12.69 23.67 -6.33
C ALA A 129 -13.15 22.59 -5.33
N PHE A 130 -12.92 21.31 -5.67
CA PHE A 130 -13.18 20.20 -4.75
C PHE A 130 -12.32 20.29 -3.49
N PHE A 131 -11.03 20.59 -3.64
CA PHE A 131 -10.12 20.67 -2.50
C PHE A 131 -10.40 21.86 -1.58
N ASP A 132 -10.99 22.94 -2.12
CA ASP A 132 -11.39 24.12 -1.33
C ASP A 132 -12.78 23.99 -0.69
N LYS A 133 -13.78 23.43 -1.42
CA LYS A 133 -15.19 23.47 -1.05
C LYS A 133 -15.79 22.09 -0.71
N GLY A 134 -15.04 21.02 -0.95
CA GLY A 134 -15.47 19.65 -0.70
C GLY A 134 -16.22 18.98 -1.85
N PRO A 135 -16.82 17.80 -1.60
CA PRO A 135 -17.41 16.94 -2.63
C PRO A 135 -18.49 17.58 -3.51
N SER A 136 -19.23 18.56 -2.98
CA SER A 136 -20.27 19.29 -3.72
C SER A 136 -19.71 20.13 -4.88
N ALA A 137 -18.42 20.43 -4.87
CA ALA A 137 -17.73 21.20 -5.90
C ALA A 137 -16.92 20.33 -6.88
N LEU A 138 -17.15 19.02 -6.88
CA LEU A 138 -16.52 18.10 -7.81
C LEU A 138 -16.95 18.44 -9.25
N ARG A 139 -15.96 18.61 -10.14
CA ARG A 139 -16.20 18.89 -11.54
C ARG A 139 -16.16 17.61 -12.37
N PRO A 140 -17.01 17.47 -13.40
CA PRO A 140 -16.90 16.34 -14.33
C PRO A 140 -15.52 16.31 -14.97
N LEU A 141 -14.89 15.15 -14.95
CA LEU A 141 -13.55 14.92 -15.50
C LEU A 141 -13.50 13.54 -16.13
N VAL A 142 -12.99 13.43 -17.35
CA VAL A 142 -12.82 12.16 -18.05
C VAL A 142 -11.35 11.84 -18.25
N LEU A 143 -11.01 10.54 -18.31
CA LEU A 143 -9.63 10.06 -18.45
C LEU A 143 -8.92 10.65 -19.67
N ARG A 144 -9.65 10.84 -20.78
CA ARG A 144 -9.13 11.42 -22.02
C ARG A 144 -8.59 12.83 -21.84
N GLN A 145 -9.25 13.69 -21.05
CA GLN A 145 -8.80 15.06 -20.80
C GLN A 145 -7.43 15.07 -20.10
N ILE A 146 -7.28 14.21 -19.08
CA ILE A 146 -5.99 14.07 -18.39
C ILE A 146 -4.93 13.43 -19.30
N ALA A 147 -5.31 12.50 -20.15
CA ALA A 147 -4.42 11.86 -21.12
C ALA A 147 -3.85 12.89 -22.10
N ASP A 148 -4.72 13.74 -22.69
CA ASP A 148 -4.33 14.78 -23.63
C ASP A 148 -3.42 15.83 -22.95
N GLU A 149 -3.77 16.30 -21.73
CA GLU A 149 -2.96 17.30 -20.99
C GLU A 149 -1.60 16.74 -20.56
N THR A 150 -1.57 15.46 -20.19
CA THR A 150 -0.34 14.81 -19.71
C THR A 150 0.48 14.17 -20.83
N GLU A 151 0.04 14.23 -22.08
CA GLU A 151 0.65 13.56 -23.23
C GLU A 151 0.86 12.06 -22.99
N LEU A 152 -0.12 11.43 -22.34
CA LEU A 152 -0.12 10.01 -22.04
C LEU A 152 -1.28 9.32 -22.74
N HIS A 153 -1.16 8.00 -22.95
CA HIS A 153 -2.30 7.23 -23.43
C HIS A 153 -3.35 7.08 -22.32
N GLU A 154 -4.63 7.08 -22.65
CA GLU A 154 -5.73 6.95 -21.69
C GLU A 154 -5.61 5.70 -20.82
N SER A 155 -5.17 4.57 -21.40
CA SER A 155 -4.92 3.33 -20.64
C SER A 155 -3.81 3.49 -19.59
N THR A 156 -2.82 4.35 -19.84
CA THR A 156 -1.74 4.65 -18.89
C THR A 156 -2.27 5.46 -17.72
N VAL A 157 -3.11 6.46 -18.00
CA VAL A 157 -3.79 7.26 -16.96
C VAL A 157 -4.70 6.37 -16.10
N SER A 158 -5.52 5.52 -16.72
CA SER A 158 -6.39 4.59 -16.04
C SER A 158 -5.63 3.65 -15.10
N ARG A 159 -4.52 3.04 -15.58
CA ARG A 159 -3.65 2.17 -14.77
C ARG A 159 -2.96 2.94 -13.65
N ALA A 160 -2.53 4.18 -13.90
CA ALA A 160 -1.91 5.02 -12.88
C ALA A 160 -2.88 5.39 -11.74
N CYS A 161 -4.18 5.49 -12.01
CA CYS A 161 -5.20 5.86 -11.03
C CYS A 161 -5.81 4.66 -10.29
N SER A 162 -5.77 3.47 -10.89
CA SER A 162 -6.42 2.28 -10.33
C SER A 162 -5.75 1.80 -9.04
N GLY A 163 -6.52 1.67 -7.95
CA GLY A 163 -6.03 1.24 -6.65
C GLY A 163 -5.03 2.20 -6.02
N LYS A 164 -4.99 3.47 -6.45
CA LYS A 164 -4.13 4.51 -5.92
C LYS A 164 -4.93 5.54 -5.15
N TYR A 165 -4.42 5.89 -3.96
CA TYR A 165 -5.12 6.77 -3.03
C TYR A 165 -4.32 8.04 -2.78
N LEU A 166 -5.04 9.14 -2.65
CA LEU A 166 -4.50 10.40 -2.16
C LEU A 166 -5.08 10.74 -0.78
N ILE A 167 -4.28 11.41 0.03
CA ILE A 167 -4.72 12.01 1.27
C ILE A 167 -4.73 13.54 1.12
N CYS A 168 -5.80 14.16 1.56
CA CYS A 168 -5.95 15.61 1.63
C CYS A 168 -6.62 16.01 2.96
N PRO A 169 -6.78 17.29 3.29
CA PRO A 169 -7.45 17.73 4.51
C PRO A 169 -8.90 17.24 4.65
N LEU A 170 -9.56 16.89 3.54
CA LEU A 170 -10.94 16.37 3.53
C LEU A 170 -11.00 14.85 3.77
N GLY A 171 -9.88 14.14 3.75
CA GLY A 171 -9.81 12.68 3.93
C GLY A 171 -8.97 11.97 2.89
N VAL A 172 -9.18 10.65 2.79
CA VAL A 172 -8.50 9.77 1.83
C VAL A 172 -9.47 9.42 0.70
N PHE A 173 -9.04 9.64 -0.54
CA PHE A 173 -9.82 9.39 -1.75
C PHE A 173 -9.03 8.54 -2.73
N GLU A 174 -9.69 7.63 -3.43
CA GLU A 174 -9.09 6.95 -4.58
C GLU A 174 -8.95 7.95 -5.74
N LEU A 175 -7.85 7.90 -6.50
CA LEU A 175 -7.69 8.77 -7.68
C LEU A 175 -8.81 8.57 -8.70
N LYS A 176 -9.34 7.36 -8.79
CA LYS A 176 -10.44 7.03 -9.69
C LYS A 176 -11.75 7.78 -9.35
N TYR A 177 -11.93 8.18 -8.09
CA TYR A 177 -13.08 8.95 -7.63
C TYR A 177 -13.27 10.28 -8.36
N PHE A 178 -12.19 10.89 -8.83
CA PHE A 178 -12.23 12.18 -9.53
C PHE A 178 -12.67 12.08 -10.97
N PHE A 179 -12.80 10.88 -11.51
CA PHE A 179 -13.30 10.64 -12.85
C PHE A 179 -14.76 10.23 -12.78
N SER A 180 -15.65 11.08 -13.23
CA SER A 180 -17.03 10.69 -13.44
C SER A 180 -17.10 9.86 -14.73
N SER A 181 -17.54 8.61 -14.65
CA SER A 181 -18.21 8.02 -15.79
C SER A 181 -19.40 8.94 -16.11
N SER A 182 -19.48 9.47 -17.32
CA SER A 182 -20.63 10.23 -17.77
C SER A 182 -21.89 9.39 -17.63
N VAL A 183 -22.54 9.50 -16.49
CA VAL A 183 -23.93 9.14 -16.38
C VAL A 183 -24.64 10.29 -17.07
N GLY A 184 -25.01 10.07 -18.32
CA GLY A 184 -25.95 10.95 -18.98
C GLY A 184 -27.21 11.09 -18.11
N PRO A 185 -27.92 12.22 -18.22
CA PRO A 185 -29.17 12.38 -17.47
C PRO A 185 -30.05 11.17 -17.78
N SER A 186 -30.42 10.44 -16.74
CA SER A 186 -31.51 9.47 -16.82
C SER A 186 -32.79 10.27 -17.00
N ASP A 187 -33.36 10.22 -18.21
CA ASP A 187 -34.72 10.65 -18.45
C ASP A 187 -35.70 9.86 -17.58
#